data_40778584d7216b070019e378e48c596f
#
_entry.id   40778584d7216b070019e378e48c596f
#
_cell.length_a   1.000
_cell.length_b   1.000
_cell.length_c   1.000
_cell.angle_alpha   90.00
_cell.angle_beta   90.00
_cell.angle_gamma   90.00
#
_symmetry.space_group_name_H-M   'P 1'
#
loop_
_entity.id
_entity.type
_entity.pdbx_description
1 polymer ?
#
loop_
_entity_poly.entity_id
_entity_poly.type
_entity_poly.pdbx_seq_one_letter_code
_entity_poly.pdbx_strand_id
1 'polypeptide(L)'
;MKQITGINHVGLRVRSLETARAFYEQLGFELIIGPIGPEPVAVMLHPSGVNINFILNTTSDASASNVLMDLPEKHTGFTHIALEIDDLEAVQQQLAAREIPITETVELPDGAILIFIRDPDGNVIELHKPA
;
A
#
# COMPACT_ATOMS: atom_id res chain seq x y z
N MET A 1 -15.81 12.04 19.11
CA MET A 1 -15.37 13.20 18.29
C MET A 1 -16.08 13.13 16.93
N LYS A 2 -17.20 13.87 16.82
CA LYS A 2 -18.06 13.83 15.61
C LYS A 2 -17.50 14.68 14.45
N GLN A 3 -16.42 15.42 14.69
CA GLN A 3 -15.79 16.29 13.70
C GLN A 3 -14.82 15.55 12.76
N ILE A 4 -14.51 14.27 13.02
CA ILE A 4 -13.79 13.45 12.06
C ILE A 4 -14.72 13.15 10.89
N THR A 5 -14.32 13.55 9.67
CA THR A 5 -15.16 13.48 8.47
C THR A 5 -14.67 12.45 7.45
N GLY A 6 -13.49 11.87 7.65
CA GLY A 6 -12.91 10.87 6.75
C GLY A 6 -11.43 10.68 6.95
N ILE A 7 -10.82 9.91 6.07
CA ILE A 7 -9.37 9.72 5.97
C ILE A 7 -8.83 10.74 4.98
N ASN A 8 -7.86 11.55 5.40
CA ASN A 8 -7.17 12.48 4.49
C ASN A 8 -6.07 11.78 3.71
N HIS A 9 -5.19 11.08 4.43
CA HIS A 9 -4.10 10.30 3.83
C HIS A 9 -3.63 9.21 4.78
N VAL A 10 -2.83 8.31 4.24
CA VAL A 10 -2.07 7.30 4.98
C VAL A 10 -0.60 7.63 4.87
N GLY A 11 0.09 7.74 6.00
CA GLY A 11 1.54 7.92 6.04
C GLY A 11 2.25 6.56 5.94
N LEU A 12 3.14 6.43 4.96
CA LEU A 12 3.88 5.21 4.68
C LEU A 12 5.38 5.53 4.63
N ARG A 13 6.16 5.01 5.57
CA ARG A 13 7.61 5.16 5.52
C ARG A 13 8.19 4.19 4.51
N VAL A 14 8.99 4.73 3.58
CA VAL A 14 9.64 3.98 2.50
C VAL A 14 11.14 4.27 2.51
N ARG A 15 11.96 3.30 2.05
CA ARG A 15 13.41 3.47 1.98
C ARG A 15 13.86 4.38 0.85
N SER A 16 13.21 4.28 -0.30
CA SER A 16 13.58 5.00 -1.53
C SER A 16 12.35 5.55 -2.20
N LEU A 17 12.32 6.87 -2.40
CA LEU A 17 11.26 7.50 -3.17
C LEU A 17 11.19 6.94 -4.60
N GLU A 18 12.32 6.78 -5.27
CA GLU A 18 12.38 6.28 -6.65
C GLU A 18 11.75 4.89 -6.77
N THR A 19 12.14 3.96 -5.89
CA THR A 19 11.65 2.58 -5.92
C THR A 19 10.17 2.49 -5.52
N ALA A 20 9.77 3.18 -4.46
CA ALA A 20 8.37 3.20 -4.01
C ALA A 20 7.48 3.87 -5.05
N ARG A 21 7.89 5.01 -5.60
CA ARG A 21 7.16 5.71 -6.65
C ARG A 21 6.91 4.81 -7.86
N ALA A 22 7.94 4.15 -8.37
CA ALA A 22 7.82 3.26 -9.52
C ALA A 22 6.81 2.14 -9.29
N PHE A 23 6.78 1.56 -8.08
CA PHE A 23 5.81 0.53 -7.72
C PHE A 23 4.38 1.08 -7.66
N TYR A 24 4.15 2.17 -6.91
CA TYR A 24 2.80 2.72 -6.75
C TYR A 24 2.25 3.36 -8.04
N GLU A 25 3.11 3.86 -8.93
CA GLU A 25 2.70 4.27 -10.28
C GLU A 25 2.13 3.09 -11.08
N GLN A 26 2.63 1.87 -10.90
CA GLN A 26 2.06 0.66 -11.51
C GLN A 26 0.65 0.35 -10.98
N LEU A 27 0.31 0.80 -9.78
CA LEU A 27 -1.03 0.70 -9.21
C LEU A 27 -1.94 1.89 -9.58
N GLY A 28 -1.45 2.83 -10.39
CA GLY A 28 -2.22 4.00 -10.85
C GLY A 28 -2.06 5.26 -10.00
N PHE A 29 -1.16 5.28 -9.02
CA PHE A 29 -0.84 6.50 -8.27
C PHE A 29 0.06 7.43 -9.04
N GLU A 30 -0.05 8.72 -8.78
CA GLU A 30 0.82 9.76 -9.33
C GLU A 30 1.49 10.57 -8.21
N LEU A 31 2.76 10.94 -8.41
CA LEU A 31 3.45 11.88 -7.54
C LEU A 31 2.90 13.29 -7.80
N ILE A 32 2.26 13.89 -6.79
CA ILE A 32 1.66 15.21 -6.90
C ILE A 32 2.62 16.28 -6.43
N ILE A 33 3.32 16.06 -5.34
CA ILE A 33 4.26 17.01 -4.76
C ILE A 33 5.29 16.27 -3.88
N GLY A 34 6.45 16.84 -3.76
CA GLY A 34 7.50 16.39 -2.86
C GLY A 34 8.79 15.96 -3.57
N PRO A 35 9.85 15.73 -2.80
CA PRO A 35 9.92 15.81 -1.33
C PRO A 35 9.74 17.25 -0.78
N ILE A 36 8.96 17.39 0.28
CA ILE A 36 8.72 18.67 0.96
C ILE A 36 8.83 18.51 2.48
N GLY A 37 9.14 19.63 3.14
CA GLY A 37 9.18 19.73 4.59
C GLY A 37 10.50 19.31 5.21
N PRO A 38 10.69 19.62 6.53
CA PRO A 38 11.90 19.25 7.28
C PRO A 38 11.99 17.74 7.50
N GLU A 39 10.87 17.06 7.67
CA GLU A 39 10.72 15.61 7.53
C GLU A 39 10.20 15.36 6.11
N PRO A 40 11.09 14.90 5.19
CA PRO A 40 10.71 14.90 3.77
C PRO A 40 9.53 13.95 3.50
N VAL A 41 8.51 14.51 2.85
CA VAL A 41 7.28 13.80 2.48
C VAL A 41 7.03 13.95 1.00
N ALA A 42 6.63 12.87 0.34
CA ALA A 42 6.15 12.87 -1.03
C ALA A 42 4.70 12.37 -1.09
N VAL A 43 3.84 13.10 -1.79
CA VAL A 43 2.41 12.82 -1.85
C VAL A 43 2.08 12.05 -3.12
N MET A 44 1.54 10.85 -2.97
CA MET A 44 1.06 9.98 -4.05
C MET A 44 -0.47 9.96 -4.03
N LEU A 45 -1.09 10.30 -5.15
CA LEU A 45 -2.54 10.36 -5.29
C LEU A 45 -3.03 9.42 -6.40
N HIS A 46 -4.03 8.61 -6.07
CA HIS A 46 -4.75 7.79 -7.04
C HIS A 46 -6.00 8.52 -7.55
N PRO A 47 -6.44 8.33 -8.82
CA PRO A 47 -7.67 8.95 -9.36
C PRO A 47 -8.93 8.68 -8.54
N SER A 48 -8.98 7.59 -7.78
CA SER A 48 -10.09 7.30 -6.84
C SER A 48 -10.14 8.22 -5.62
N GLY A 49 -9.09 9.02 -5.38
CA GLY A 49 -8.95 9.87 -4.20
C GLY A 49 -8.13 9.24 -3.07
N VAL A 50 -7.67 7.99 -3.21
CA VAL A 50 -6.76 7.40 -2.23
C VAL A 50 -5.45 8.17 -2.23
N ASN A 51 -5.03 8.63 -1.04
CA ASN A 51 -3.84 9.45 -0.84
C ASN A 51 -2.87 8.76 0.10
N ILE A 52 -1.67 8.47 -0.39
CA ILE A 52 -0.57 7.91 0.40
C ILE A 52 0.57 8.93 0.42
N ASN A 53 1.00 9.31 1.61
CA ASN A 53 2.16 10.16 1.80
C ASN A 53 3.37 9.31 2.15
N PHE A 54 4.37 9.27 1.28
CA PHE A 54 5.65 8.64 1.60
C PHE A 54 6.42 9.48 2.60
N ILE A 55 6.81 8.87 3.70
CA ILE A 55 7.70 9.44 4.71
C ILE A 55 9.12 8.97 4.39
N LEU A 56 10.02 9.91 4.15
CA LEU A 56 11.32 9.64 3.51
C LEU A 56 12.51 9.72 4.48
N ASN A 57 12.28 9.50 5.77
CA ASN A 57 13.32 9.55 6.80
C ASN A 57 13.71 8.17 7.36
N THR A 58 13.60 7.13 6.56
CA THR A 58 14.04 5.79 6.97
C THR A 58 15.54 5.81 7.26
N THR A 59 15.91 5.29 8.42
CA THR A 59 17.31 5.15 8.86
C THR A 59 17.78 3.70 8.84
N SER A 60 16.84 2.75 8.73
CA SER A 60 17.14 1.32 8.62
C SER A 60 17.55 0.98 7.19
N ASP A 61 18.63 0.22 7.05
CA ASP A 61 19.09 -0.41 5.81
C ASP A 61 18.70 -1.90 5.73
N ALA A 62 17.87 -2.36 6.66
CA ALA A 62 17.35 -3.72 6.67
C ALA A 62 16.64 -4.05 5.34
N SER A 63 16.73 -5.31 4.92
CA SER A 63 15.99 -5.82 3.77
C SER A 63 14.48 -5.62 3.94
N ALA A 64 13.72 -5.75 2.84
CA ALA A 64 12.28 -5.57 2.78
C ALA A 64 11.51 -6.58 3.64
N SER A 65 11.63 -6.45 4.97
CA SER A 65 10.97 -7.26 5.99
C SER A 65 9.96 -6.40 6.74
N ASN A 66 8.72 -6.85 6.78
CA ASN A 66 7.66 -6.15 7.50
C ASN A 66 7.68 -6.58 8.97
N VAL A 67 8.03 -5.65 9.86
CA VAL A 67 8.17 -5.93 11.30
C VAL A 67 6.84 -6.30 11.98
N LEU A 68 5.69 -5.91 11.41
CA LEU A 68 4.38 -6.24 11.95
C LEU A 68 3.84 -7.58 11.44
N MET A 69 4.19 -7.97 10.21
CA MET A 69 3.63 -9.15 9.55
C MET A 69 4.58 -10.36 9.55
N ASP A 70 5.90 -10.12 9.44
CA ASP A 70 6.86 -11.18 9.12
C ASP A 70 7.63 -11.71 10.33
N LEU A 71 7.61 -11.01 11.46
CA LEU A 71 8.24 -11.50 12.68
C LEU A 71 7.36 -12.55 13.38
N PRO A 72 7.98 -13.57 14.02
CA PRO A 72 7.25 -14.54 14.84
C PRO A 72 6.47 -13.89 15.98
N GLU A 73 7.07 -12.92 16.68
CA GLU A 73 6.40 -12.09 17.68
C GLU A 73 5.53 -11.05 16.98
N LYS A 74 4.25 -11.01 17.33
CA LYS A 74 3.29 -10.10 16.70
C LYS A 74 3.12 -8.84 17.55
N HIS A 75 3.56 -7.70 17.00
CA HIS A 75 3.44 -6.38 17.60
C HIS A 75 2.16 -5.68 17.17
N THR A 76 1.69 -4.74 17.98
CA THR A 76 0.55 -3.89 17.64
C THR A 76 0.92 -2.84 16.61
N GLY A 77 0.00 -2.48 15.72
CA GLY A 77 0.18 -1.43 14.71
C GLY A 77 -0.69 -1.65 13.48
N PHE A 78 -0.62 -0.73 12.53
CA PHE A 78 -1.27 -0.90 11.23
C PHE A 78 -0.53 -1.95 10.41
N THR A 79 -1.23 -3.04 10.06
CA THR A 79 -0.61 -4.17 9.37
C THR A 79 -0.65 -4.04 7.84
N HIS A 80 -1.68 -3.41 7.31
CA HIS A 80 -1.86 -3.24 5.87
C HIS A 80 -2.81 -2.08 5.54
N ILE A 81 -2.82 -1.68 4.28
CA ILE A 81 -3.89 -0.88 3.69
C ILE A 81 -4.74 -1.80 2.82
N ALA A 82 -6.07 -1.67 2.92
CA ALA A 82 -7.00 -2.35 2.02
C ALA A 82 -7.56 -1.35 1.00
N LEU A 83 -7.36 -1.65 -0.27
CA LEU A 83 -7.86 -0.88 -1.41
C LEU A 83 -9.01 -1.65 -2.05
N GLU A 84 -10.16 -1.03 -2.16
CA GLU A 84 -11.32 -1.65 -2.82
C GLU A 84 -11.12 -1.69 -4.33
N ILE A 85 -11.44 -2.84 -4.94
CA ILE A 85 -11.40 -3.05 -6.39
C ILE A 85 -12.76 -3.52 -6.89
N ASP A 86 -13.10 -3.20 -8.11
CA ASP A 86 -14.36 -3.56 -8.75
C ASP A 86 -14.25 -4.76 -9.73
N ASP A 87 -13.07 -4.99 -10.30
CA ASP A 87 -12.81 -6.07 -11.26
C ASP A 87 -11.57 -6.88 -10.85
N LEU A 88 -11.83 -8.01 -10.21
CA LEU A 88 -10.79 -8.92 -9.72
C LEU A 88 -9.95 -9.51 -10.86
N GLU A 89 -10.59 -9.94 -11.94
CA GLU A 89 -9.91 -10.59 -13.07
C GLU A 89 -8.96 -9.60 -13.76
N ALA A 90 -9.43 -8.39 -14.04
CA ALA A 90 -8.60 -7.35 -14.62
C ALA A 90 -7.40 -7.01 -13.74
N VAL A 91 -7.60 -6.92 -12.42
CA VAL A 91 -6.52 -6.66 -11.46
C VAL A 91 -5.50 -7.80 -11.45
N GLN A 92 -5.95 -9.06 -11.41
CA GLN A 92 -5.05 -10.21 -11.46
C GLN A 92 -4.21 -10.25 -12.75
N GLN A 93 -4.82 -9.94 -13.90
CA GLN A 93 -4.12 -9.85 -15.18
C GLN A 93 -3.08 -8.71 -15.18
N GLN A 94 -3.43 -7.57 -14.63
CA GLN A 94 -2.52 -6.42 -14.53
C GLN A 94 -1.35 -6.70 -13.59
N LEU A 95 -1.58 -7.34 -12.45
CA LEU A 95 -0.50 -7.75 -11.53
C LEU A 95 0.46 -8.73 -12.19
N ALA A 96 -0.08 -9.74 -12.89
CA ALA A 96 0.74 -10.71 -13.63
C ALA A 96 1.58 -10.05 -14.72
N ALA A 97 0.99 -9.14 -15.51
CA ALA A 97 1.70 -8.40 -16.56
C ALA A 97 2.83 -7.52 -16.02
N ARG A 98 2.73 -7.06 -14.79
CA ARG A 98 3.72 -6.23 -14.09
C ARG A 98 4.67 -7.03 -13.20
N GLU A 99 4.55 -8.36 -13.21
CA GLU A 99 5.35 -9.26 -12.39
C GLU A 99 5.24 -8.94 -10.88
N ILE A 100 4.04 -8.51 -10.44
CA ILE A 100 3.74 -8.30 -9.03
C ILE A 100 3.07 -9.57 -8.47
N PRO A 101 3.75 -10.32 -7.59
CA PRO A 101 3.20 -11.58 -7.08
C PRO A 101 2.00 -11.34 -6.14
N ILE A 102 0.97 -12.17 -6.28
CA ILE A 102 -0.07 -12.32 -5.25
C ILE A 102 0.48 -13.27 -4.20
N THR A 103 0.59 -12.79 -2.95
CA THR A 103 1.15 -13.58 -1.84
C THR A 103 0.12 -14.45 -1.17
N GLU A 104 -1.14 -14.02 -1.17
CA GLU A 104 -2.25 -14.74 -0.54
C GLU A 104 -3.57 -14.36 -1.23
N THR A 105 -4.50 -15.30 -1.25
CA THR A 105 -5.89 -15.07 -1.67
C THR A 105 -6.83 -15.67 -0.61
N VAL A 106 -7.80 -14.89 -0.18
CA VAL A 106 -8.81 -15.30 0.81
C VAL A 106 -10.19 -15.03 0.24
N GLU A 107 -11.06 -16.02 0.29
CA GLU A 107 -12.48 -15.88 -0.01
C GLU A 107 -13.26 -15.86 1.30
N LEU A 108 -14.07 -14.84 1.50
CA LEU A 108 -14.91 -14.69 2.68
C LEU A 108 -16.26 -15.37 2.48
N PRO A 109 -16.96 -15.76 3.57
CA PRO A 109 -18.25 -16.45 3.47
C PRO A 109 -19.35 -15.66 2.77
N ASP A 110 -19.24 -14.33 2.73
CA ASP A 110 -20.18 -13.45 2.02
C ASP A 110 -19.90 -13.34 0.51
N GLY A 111 -18.81 -13.95 0.03
CA GLY A 111 -18.36 -13.92 -1.36
C GLY A 111 -17.36 -12.84 -1.70
N ALA A 112 -16.93 -12.02 -0.73
CA ALA A 112 -15.85 -11.08 -0.96
C ALA A 112 -14.53 -11.83 -1.15
N ILE A 113 -13.66 -11.32 -2.02
CA ILE A 113 -12.36 -11.89 -2.33
C ILE A 113 -11.27 -10.87 -2.03
N LEU A 114 -10.31 -11.30 -1.24
CA LEU A 114 -9.15 -10.51 -0.83
C LEU A 114 -7.91 -11.10 -1.47
N ILE A 115 -7.13 -10.27 -2.16
CA ILE A 115 -5.80 -10.66 -2.62
C ILE A 115 -4.76 -9.73 -2.01
N PHE A 116 -3.62 -10.29 -1.65
CA PHE A 116 -2.55 -9.56 -0.97
C PHE A 116 -1.31 -9.49 -1.84
N ILE A 117 -0.70 -8.32 -1.87
CA ILE A 117 0.57 -8.05 -2.53
C ILE A 117 1.50 -7.32 -1.56
N ARG A 118 2.77 -7.24 -1.93
CA ARG A 118 3.80 -6.51 -1.17
C ARG A 118 4.40 -5.40 -2.03
N ASP A 119 4.63 -4.25 -1.42
CA ASP A 119 5.45 -3.22 -2.04
C ASP A 119 6.95 -3.55 -1.90
N PRO A 120 7.87 -2.74 -2.49
CA PRO A 120 9.31 -3.01 -2.42
C PRO A 120 9.92 -3.02 -1.02
N ASP A 121 9.25 -2.40 -0.04
CA ASP A 121 9.67 -2.39 1.37
C ASP A 121 9.00 -3.52 2.19
N GLY A 122 8.22 -4.38 1.56
CA GLY A 122 7.49 -5.45 2.21
C GLY A 122 6.18 -5.00 2.86
N ASN A 123 5.73 -3.77 2.63
CA ASN A 123 4.43 -3.32 3.13
C ASN A 123 3.31 -4.09 2.46
N VAL A 124 2.32 -4.47 3.26
CA VAL A 124 1.20 -5.29 2.80
C VAL A 124 0.10 -4.40 2.24
N ILE A 125 -0.35 -4.74 1.04
CA ILE A 125 -1.51 -4.14 0.39
C ILE A 125 -2.53 -5.25 0.15
N GLU A 126 -3.73 -5.06 0.68
CA GLU A 126 -4.90 -5.86 0.36
C GLU A 126 -5.65 -5.21 -0.79
N LEU A 127 -6.01 -5.98 -1.80
CA LEU A 127 -6.93 -5.60 -2.85
C LEU A 127 -8.23 -6.33 -2.60
N HIS A 128 -9.26 -5.58 -2.20
CA HIS A 128 -10.52 -6.10 -1.68
C HIS A 128 -11.62 -5.98 -2.73
N LYS A 129 -12.09 -7.12 -3.22
CA LYS A 129 -13.26 -7.19 -4.08
C LYS A 129 -14.49 -7.50 -3.22
N PRO A 130 -15.40 -6.55 -3.02
CA PRO A 130 -16.64 -6.82 -2.29
C PRO A 130 -17.48 -7.93 -2.93
N ALA A 131 -18.31 -8.54 -2.12
CA ALA A 131 -19.25 -9.55 -2.56
C ALA A 131 -20.21 -9.04 -3.65
#